data_bcc3058f4052cd65f4bdfb6011581850
#
_entry.id   bcc3058f4052cd65f4bdfb6011581850
#
_cell.length_a   1.000
_cell.length_b   1.000
_cell.length_c   1.000
_cell.angle_alpha   90.00
_cell.angle_beta   90.00
_cell.angle_gamma   90.00
#
_symmetry.space_group_name_H-M   'P 1'
#
loop_
_entity.id
_entity.type
_entity.pdbx_description
1 polymer ?
#
loop_
_entity_poly.entity_id
_entity_poly.type
_entity_poly.pdbx_seq_one_letter_code
_entity_poly.pdbx_strand_id
1 'polypeptide(L)'
;MVILKKVNQEKVVYLVNPKAGKLSIKQKKKIISKVNSNKKPDIIFTKTSEESSSLARYYMKRKALVIACGGDGMINLIAQQAIETSSIIGILPFGRGNDFARSLGINSIKKAIENLKGDKVSNCRYLNLEFSNSKKIALTCAGVGLLSEAAYRATKIPLLKGSLLYALSALICFINLKNHCYSLTVNGKTKKHEALILAGAASPYTGGGMFIAPDAARRKNELNLLYAGGLRRLDAIKLLLKVFSGSHIEHPAVKNTHTKNFKVEAASKNRWSSIVSGDGEYLGDLPVQISLGIKP
;
A
#
# COMPACT_ATOMS: atom_id res chain seq x y z
N MET A 1 -5.61 -18.37 -9.84
CA MET A 1 -6.14 -17.66 -11.03
C MET A 1 -7.62 -17.96 -11.09
N VAL A 2 -8.44 -17.03 -10.68
CA VAL A 2 -9.91 -17.15 -10.79
C VAL A 2 -10.28 -16.41 -12.07
N ILE A 3 -10.75 -17.16 -13.06
CA ILE A 3 -11.34 -16.58 -14.28
C ILE A 3 -12.75 -16.16 -13.87
N LEU A 4 -12.94 -14.89 -13.58
CA LEU A 4 -14.27 -14.35 -13.41
C LEU A 4 -14.85 -14.03 -14.79
N LYS A 5 -16.15 -14.36 -14.96
CA LYS A 5 -16.95 -14.09 -16.14
C LYS A 5 -16.71 -12.70 -16.69
N LYS A 6 -16.75 -12.56 -18.04
CA LYS A 6 -16.82 -11.30 -18.78
C LYS A 6 -17.52 -10.24 -17.95
N VAL A 7 -16.80 -9.20 -17.56
CA VAL A 7 -17.36 -8.09 -16.80
C VAL A 7 -18.21 -7.27 -17.77
N ASN A 8 -19.49 -7.66 -17.88
CA ASN A 8 -20.44 -6.95 -18.70
C ASN A 8 -20.85 -5.67 -17.97
N GLN A 9 -19.93 -4.69 -17.96
CA GLN A 9 -20.20 -3.40 -17.34
C GLN A 9 -20.55 -2.39 -18.44
N GLU A 10 -21.78 -1.91 -18.38
CA GLU A 10 -22.32 -0.96 -19.36
C GLU A 10 -21.59 0.38 -19.32
N LYS A 11 -21.01 0.76 -18.17
CA LYS A 11 -20.36 2.05 -17.97
C LYS A 11 -18.94 1.89 -17.39
N VAL A 12 -17.98 2.57 -18.02
CA VAL A 12 -16.58 2.67 -17.56
C VAL A 12 -16.25 4.13 -17.27
N VAL A 13 -15.75 4.42 -16.05
CA VAL A 13 -15.43 5.76 -15.60
C VAL A 13 -13.97 5.84 -15.17
N TYR A 14 -13.23 6.80 -15.70
CA TYR A 14 -11.84 7.06 -15.37
C TYR A 14 -11.78 8.20 -14.35
N LEU A 15 -11.45 7.90 -13.11
CA LEU A 15 -11.17 8.91 -12.10
C LEU A 15 -9.69 9.25 -12.14
N VAL A 16 -9.36 10.49 -12.41
CA VAL A 16 -7.99 10.92 -12.72
C VAL A 16 -7.51 11.97 -11.73
N ASN A 17 -6.39 11.67 -11.06
CA ASN A 17 -5.66 12.69 -10.32
C ASN A 17 -4.81 13.53 -11.30
N PRO A 18 -5.15 14.82 -11.53
CA PRO A 18 -4.41 15.66 -12.47
C PRO A 18 -2.96 15.89 -12.06
N LYS A 19 -2.65 15.84 -10.75
CA LYS A 19 -1.33 16.12 -10.18
C LYS A 19 -0.42 14.88 -10.09
N ALA A 20 -0.93 13.67 -10.41
CA ALA A 20 -0.13 12.46 -10.31
C ALA A 20 0.98 12.40 -11.36
N GLY A 21 2.19 12.09 -10.92
CA GLY A 21 3.35 11.88 -11.78
C GLY A 21 3.81 13.12 -12.56
N LYS A 22 4.44 12.88 -13.72
CA LYS A 22 5.00 13.93 -14.59
C LYS A 22 4.16 14.20 -15.85
N LEU A 23 3.13 13.40 -16.11
CA LEU A 23 2.32 13.51 -17.33
C LEU A 23 1.35 14.71 -17.27
N SER A 24 1.28 15.47 -18.36
CA SER A 24 0.28 16.53 -18.52
C SER A 24 -1.14 15.95 -18.65
N ILE A 25 -2.16 16.78 -18.41
CA ILE A 25 -3.56 16.40 -18.59
C ILE A 25 -3.83 15.90 -20.03
N LYS A 26 -3.24 16.57 -21.03
CA LYS A 26 -3.35 16.17 -22.45
C LYS A 26 -2.77 14.77 -22.69
N GLN A 27 -1.62 14.47 -22.11
CA GLN A 27 -0.99 13.16 -22.22
C GLN A 27 -1.82 12.08 -21.52
N LYS A 28 -2.36 12.35 -20.31
CA LYS A 28 -3.24 11.42 -19.60
C LYS A 28 -4.50 11.09 -20.42
N LYS A 29 -5.16 12.10 -20.98
CA LYS A 29 -6.30 11.90 -21.88
C LYS A 29 -5.95 11.03 -23.09
N LYS A 30 -4.80 11.29 -23.74
CA LYS A 30 -4.30 10.49 -24.88
C LYS A 30 -4.01 9.04 -24.49
N ILE A 31 -3.55 8.77 -23.27
CA ILE A 31 -3.32 7.40 -22.78
C ILE A 31 -4.67 6.70 -22.53
N ILE A 32 -5.61 7.37 -21.89
CA ILE A 32 -6.94 6.83 -21.59
C ILE A 32 -7.69 6.48 -22.89
N SER A 33 -7.62 7.32 -23.91
CA SER A 33 -8.26 7.05 -25.21
C SER A 33 -7.72 5.79 -25.89
N LYS A 34 -6.50 5.35 -25.59
CA LYS A 34 -5.94 4.09 -26.12
C LYS A 34 -6.53 2.83 -25.46
N VAL A 35 -7.17 2.96 -24.29
CA VAL A 35 -7.83 1.82 -23.62
C VAL A 35 -9.15 1.49 -24.30
N ASN A 36 -9.96 2.52 -24.61
CA ASN A 36 -11.27 2.39 -25.25
C ASN A 36 -11.24 3.07 -26.64
N SER A 37 -10.91 2.29 -27.68
CA SER A 37 -10.86 2.82 -29.05
C SER A 37 -12.26 3.10 -29.65
N ASN A 38 -13.30 2.42 -29.16
CA ASN A 38 -14.63 2.42 -29.80
C ASN A 38 -15.70 3.28 -29.11
N LYS A 39 -15.41 3.85 -27.92
CA LYS A 39 -16.34 4.72 -27.17
C LYS A 39 -15.59 5.90 -26.56
N LYS A 40 -16.24 7.07 -26.53
CA LYS A 40 -15.70 8.23 -25.82
C LYS A 40 -15.61 7.91 -24.32
N PRO A 41 -14.42 7.95 -23.69
CA PRO A 41 -14.26 7.61 -22.29
C PRO A 41 -14.89 8.70 -21.40
N ASP A 42 -15.56 8.26 -20.33
CA ASP A 42 -16.03 9.16 -19.26
C ASP A 42 -14.85 9.46 -18.32
N ILE A 43 -14.22 10.63 -18.47
CA ILE A 43 -13.00 11.04 -17.76
C ILE A 43 -13.33 12.15 -16.78
N ILE A 44 -13.13 11.89 -15.49
CA ILE A 44 -13.37 12.86 -14.42
C ILE A 44 -12.04 13.17 -13.72
N PHE A 45 -11.65 14.45 -13.76
CA PHE A 45 -10.48 14.93 -13.03
C PHE A 45 -10.90 15.36 -11.63
N THR A 46 -10.44 14.63 -10.62
CA THR A 46 -10.77 14.92 -9.23
C THR A 46 -9.80 15.93 -8.62
N LYS A 47 -10.32 16.79 -7.75
CA LYS A 47 -9.57 17.88 -7.10
C LYS A 47 -9.05 17.47 -5.73
N THR A 48 -9.82 16.66 -4.99
CA THR A 48 -9.50 16.24 -3.62
C THR A 48 -9.62 14.72 -3.44
N SER A 49 -9.10 14.21 -2.34
CA SER A 49 -9.20 12.82 -1.92
C SER A 49 -10.64 12.42 -1.63
N GLU A 50 -11.39 13.32 -0.99
CA GLU A 50 -12.80 13.15 -0.61
C GLU A 50 -13.68 13.04 -1.86
N GLU A 51 -13.44 13.90 -2.85
CA GLU A 51 -14.13 13.87 -4.14
C GLU A 51 -13.86 12.55 -4.87
N SER A 52 -12.60 12.11 -4.89
CA SER A 52 -12.20 10.84 -5.52
C SER A 52 -12.91 9.65 -4.88
N SER A 53 -12.95 9.60 -3.56
CA SER A 53 -13.59 8.54 -2.78
C SER A 53 -15.11 8.54 -2.99
N SER A 54 -15.75 9.71 -2.90
CA SER A 54 -17.19 9.86 -3.06
C SER A 54 -17.68 9.48 -4.46
N LEU A 55 -16.97 9.93 -5.50
CA LEU A 55 -17.27 9.58 -6.89
C LEU A 55 -17.04 8.09 -7.16
N ALA A 56 -15.95 7.52 -6.64
CA ALA A 56 -15.71 6.07 -6.77
C ALA A 56 -16.89 5.29 -6.20
N ARG A 57 -17.29 5.58 -4.96
CA ARG A 57 -18.43 4.93 -4.30
C ARG A 57 -19.73 5.12 -5.07
N TYR A 58 -19.99 6.33 -5.56
CA TYR A 58 -21.19 6.66 -6.34
C TYR A 58 -21.30 5.80 -7.61
N TYR A 59 -20.22 5.70 -8.38
CA TYR A 59 -20.21 4.93 -9.62
C TYR A 59 -20.22 3.42 -9.38
N MET A 60 -19.48 2.92 -8.37
CA MET A 60 -19.44 1.51 -8.01
C MET A 60 -20.80 0.98 -7.56
N LYS A 61 -21.54 1.75 -6.74
CA LYS A 61 -22.93 1.40 -6.35
C LYS A 61 -23.86 1.30 -7.55
N ARG A 62 -23.53 1.95 -8.69
CA ARG A 62 -24.26 1.87 -9.97
C ARG A 62 -23.65 0.86 -10.95
N LYS A 63 -22.83 -0.08 -10.42
CA LYS A 63 -22.19 -1.16 -11.19
C LYS A 63 -21.29 -0.68 -12.32
N ALA A 64 -20.79 0.56 -12.27
CA ALA A 64 -19.79 1.03 -13.22
C ALA A 64 -18.41 0.48 -12.89
N LEU A 65 -17.60 0.19 -13.92
CA LEU A 65 -16.18 -0.07 -13.77
C LEU A 65 -15.45 1.25 -13.53
N VAL A 66 -14.85 1.39 -12.36
CA VAL A 66 -14.05 2.56 -12.02
C VAL A 66 -12.58 2.24 -12.28
N ILE A 67 -11.95 3.07 -13.12
CA ILE A 67 -10.51 3.00 -13.40
C ILE A 67 -9.80 4.07 -12.56
N ALA A 68 -8.95 3.63 -11.64
CA ALA A 68 -8.10 4.49 -10.82
C ALA A 68 -6.91 4.99 -11.65
N CYS A 69 -6.88 6.26 -11.97
CA CYS A 69 -5.84 6.89 -12.80
C CYS A 69 -4.99 7.84 -11.95
N GLY A 70 -3.97 7.31 -11.26
CA GLY A 70 -3.19 8.10 -10.30
C GLY A 70 -1.97 7.37 -9.77
N GLY A 71 -1.43 7.85 -8.65
CA GLY A 71 -0.41 7.16 -7.85
C GLY A 71 -1.03 6.30 -6.75
N ASP A 72 -0.18 5.76 -5.88
CA ASP A 72 -0.56 4.81 -4.83
C ASP A 72 -1.68 5.34 -3.92
N GLY A 73 -1.63 6.61 -3.49
CA GLY A 73 -2.69 7.19 -2.67
C GLY A 73 -4.07 7.19 -3.33
N MET A 74 -4.17 7.54 -4.63
CA MET A 74 -5.46 7.49 -5.34
C MET A 74 -5.94 6.07 -5.56
N ILE A 75 -5.02 5.16 -5.89
CA ILE A 75 -5.35 3.73 -6.06
C ILE A 75 -5.87 3.18 -4.74
N ASN A 76 -5.23 3.51 -3.61
CA ASN A 76 -5.67 3.10 -2.29
C ASN A 76 -7.09 3.59 -1.97
N LEU A 77 -7.36 4.87 -2.14
CA LEU A 77 -8.70 5.45 -1.91
C LEU A 77 -9.80 4.74 -2.71
N ILE A 78 -9.54 4.48 -4.00
CA ILE A 78 -10.52 3.83 -4.87
C ILE A 78 -10.66 2.34 -4.51
N ALA A 79 -9.56 1.66 -4.17
CA ALA A 79 -9.59 0.27 -3.73
C ALA A 79 -10.35 0.07 -2.41
N GLN A 80 -10.24 1.03 -1.47
CA GLN A 80 -11.06 1.01 -0.26
C GLN A 80 -12.55 0.98 -0.60
N GLN A 81 -13.00 1.86 -1.50
CA GLN A 81 -14.40 1.88 -1.94
C GLN A 81 -14.80 0.60 -2.68
N ALA A 82 -13.88 0.01 -3.45
CA ALA A 82 -14.13 -1.26 -4.12
C ALA A 82 -14.29 -2.42 -3.14
N ILE A 83 -13.49 -2.47 -2.09
CA ILE A 83 -13.59 -3.48 -1.03
C ILE A 83 -14.92 -3.36 -0.30
N GLU A 84 -15.33 -2.13 0.07
CA GLU A 84 -16.60 -1.88 0.75
C GLU A 84 -17.82 -2.22 -0.12
N THR A 85 -17.76 -1.95 -1.42
CA THR A 85 -18.87 -2.16 -2.36
C THR A 85 -18.82 -3.51 -3.08
N SER A 86 -17.79 -4.32 -2.82
CA SER A 86 -17.50 -5.57 -3.54
C SER A 86 -17.42 -5.37 -5.06
N SER A 87 -16.83 -4.25 -5.48
CA SER A 87 -16.70 -3.86 -6.88
C SER A 87 -15.32 -4.22 -7.44
N ILE A 88 -15.24 -4.34 -8.76
CA ILE A 88 -13.99 -4.50 -9.50
C ILE A 88 -13.47 -3.12 -9.90
N ILE A 89 -12.15 -2.93 -9.88
CA ILE A 89 -11.50 -1.72 -10.35
C ILE A 89 -10.45 -2.02 -11.42
N GLY A 90 -10.19 -1.02 -12.26
CA GLY A 90 -9.02 -0.99 -13.11
C GLY A 90 -7.97 -0.01 -12.59
N ILE A 91 -6.73 -0.15 -13.05
CA ILE A 91 -5.60 0.68 -12.60
C ILE A 91 -4.83 1.21 -13.81
N LEU A 92 -4.66 2.55 -13.87
CA LEU A 92 -3.70 3.24 -14.73
C LEU A 92 -2.70 3.98 -13.83
N PRO A 93 -1.48 3.44 -13.66
CA PRO A 93 -0.51 3.96 -12.71
C PRO A 93 0.20 5.20 -13.28
N PHE A 94 -0.24 6.38 -12.90
CA PHE A 94 0.36 7.66 -13.28
C PHE A 94 1.30 8.22 -12.20
N GLY A 95 1.44 7.55 -11.05
CA GLY A 95 2.30 7.95 -9.96
C GLY A 95 3.78 7.71 -10.23
N ARG A 96 4.60 7.95 -9.20
CA ARG A 96 6.06 7.70 -9.24
C ARG A 96 6.44 6.33 -8.67
N GLY A 97 5.85 5.93 -7.54
CA GLY A 97 6.09 4.63 -6.88
C GLY A 97 5.33 3.51 -7.59
N ASN A 98 4.01 3.65 -7.61
CA ASN A 98 3.08 2.67 -8.16
C ASN A 98 3.31 1.25 -7.60
N ASP A 99 3.58 1.18 -6.27
CA ASP A 99 4.00 -0.04 -5.59
C ASP A 99 2.93 -1.13 -5.66
N PHE A 100 1.67 -0.75 -5.43
CA PHE A 100 0.56 -1.67 -5.55
C PHE A 100 0.37 -2.17 -6.98
N ALA A 101 0.41 -1.28 -7.97
CA ALA A 101 0.32 -1.68 -9.38
C ALA A 101 1.46 -2.62 -9.78
N ARG A 102 2.70 -2.32 -9.34
CA ARG A 102 3.88 -3.18 -9.55
C ARG A 102 3.68 -4.58 -8.97
N SER A 103 3.09 -4.66 -7.78
CA SER A 103 2.79 -5.94 -7.11
C SER A 103 1.79 -6.80 -7.87
N LEU A 104 0.95 -6.19 -8.70
CA LEU A 104 0.03 -6.86 -9.59
C LEU A 104 0.64 -7.16 -10.98
N GLY A 105 1.96 -6.94 -11.15
CA GLY A 105 2.65 -7.11 -12.42
C GLY A 105 2.40 -5.99 -13.44
N ILE A 106 1.82 -4.86 -12.99
CA ILE A 106 1.56 -3.67 -13.84
C ILE A 106 2.78 -2.74 -13.76
N ASN A 107 3.84 -3.09 -14.48
CA ASN A 107 5.13 -2.41 -14.41
C ASN A 107 5.23 -1.18 -15.34
N SER A 108 4.25 -0.98 -16.22
CA SER A 108 4.24 0.11 -17.17
C SER A 108 2.82 0.51 -17.57
N ILE A 109 2.68 1.73 -18.11
CA ILE A 109 1.41 2.21 -18.68
C ILE A 109 0.97 1.31 -19.84
N LYS A 110 1.92 0.81 -20.66
CA LYS A 110 1.61 -0.12 -21.75
C LYS A 110 0.95 -1.39 -21.18
N LYS A 111 1.55 -1.98 -20.14
CA LYS A 111 1.00 -3.17 -19.49
C LYS A 111 -0.36 -2.93 -18.85
N ALA A 112 -0.57 -1.75 -18.26
CA ALA A 112 -1.87 -1.34 -17.72
C ALA A 112 -2.96 -1.29 -18.81
N ILE A 113 -2.64 -0.71 -19.98
CA ILE A 113 -3.55 -0.64 -21.12
C ILE A 113 -3.88 -2.05 -21.63
N GLU A 114 -2.88 -2.93 -21.77
CA GLU A 114 -3.10 -4.32 -22.19
C GLU A 114 -4.04 -5.05 -21.23
N ASN A 115 -3.81 -4.91 -19.92
CA ASN A 115 -4.66 -5.54 -18.89
C ASN A 115 -6.10 -5.00 -18.94
N LEU A 116 -6.28 -3.67 -19.13
CA LEU A 116 -7.59 -3.04 -19.17
C LEU A 116 -8.39 -3.36 -20.46
N LYS A 117 -7.71 -3.74 -21.54
CA LYS A 117 -8.35 -4.25 -22.77
C LYS A 117 -8.77 -5.71 -22.67
N GLY A 118 -8.19 -6.45 -21.72
CA GLY A 118 -8.52 -7.84 -21.49
C GLY A 118 -9.71 -8.01 -20.55
N ASP A 119 -10.29 -9.22 -20.57
CA ASP A 119 -11.45 -9.58 -19.73
C ASP A 119 -11.04 -10.30 -18.43
N LYS A 120 -9.74 -10.30 -18.10
CA LYS A 120 -9.24 -11.01 -16.92
C LYS A 120 -9.31 -10.15 -15.68
N VAL A 121 -9.92 -10.69 -14.63
CA VAL A 121 -9.94 -10.12 -13.28
C VAL A 121 -9.08 -10.98 -12.37
N SER A 122 -8.30 -10.35 -11.51
CA SER A 122 -7.46 -11.02 -10.52
C SER A 122 -7.87 -10.63 -9.12
N ASN A 123 -7.82 -11.57 -8.20
CA ASN A 123 -8.01 -11.27 -6.79
C ASN A 123 -6.85 -10.40 -6.29
N CYS A 124 -7.19 -9.40 -5.51
CA CYS A 124 -6.28 -8.51 -4.84
C CYS A 124 -6.12 -8.92 -3.37
N ARG A 125 -4.91 -8.87 -2.88
CA ARG A 125 -4.57 -9.04 -1.47
C ARG A 125 -4.45 -7.67 -0.82
N TYR A 126 -4.90 -7.54 0.41
CA TYR A 126 -4.79 -6.33 1.20
C TYR A 126 -4.74 -6.70 2.70
N LEU A 127 -4.39 -5.75 3.53
CA LEU A 127 -4.40 -5.90 4.98
C LEU A 127 -5.66 -5.26 5.56
N ASN A 128 -6.35 -6.00 6.42
CA ASN A 128 -7.35 -5.45 7.33
C ASN A 128 -6.63 -5.07 8.62
N LEU A 129 -6.83 -3.84 9.08
CA LEU A 129 -6.34 -3.35 10.35
C LEU A 129 -7.53 -3.05 11.25
N GLU A 130 -7.64 -3.77 12.36
CA GLU A 130 -8.67 -3.58 13.36
C GLU A 130 -8.06 -2.90 14.59
N PHE A 131 -8.42 -1.65 14.79
CA PHE A 131 -8.13 -0.85 15.97
C PHE A 131 -9.27 -0.97 16.98
N SER A 132 -9.10 -0.45 18.20
CA SER A 132 -10.16 -0.49 19.23
C SER A 132 -11.48 0.11 18.76
N ASN A 133 -11.44 1.21 17.98
CA ASN A 133 -12.63 1.97 17.59
C ASN A 133 -12.77 2.19 16.07
N SER A 134 -11.94 1.56 15.25
CA SER A 134 -11.98 1.76 13.80
C SER A 134 -11.40 0.58 13.04
N LYS A 135 -11.80 0.47 11.77
CA LYS A 135 -11.21 -0.46 10.81
C LYS A 135 -10.60 0.32 9.67
N LYS A 136 -9.40 -0.06 9.25
CA LYS A 136 -8.69 0.51 8.12
C LYS A 136 -8.16 -0.60 7.22
N ILE A 137 -7.75 -0.24 6.01
CA ILE A 137 -7.04 -1.17 5.13
C ILE A 137 -5.73 -0.59 4.66
N ALA A 138 -4.80 -1.48 4.28
CA ALA A 138 -3.61 -1.13 3.53
C ALA A 138 -3.42 -2.12 2.38
N LEU A 139 -3.04 -1.64 1.21
CA LEU A 139 -2.89 -2.48 0.01
C LEU A 139 -1.52 -3.15 -0.05
N THR A 140 -0.50 -2.55 0.53
CA THR A 140 0.87 -3.05 0.42
C THR A 140 1.41 -3.54 1.74
N CYS A 141 1.67 -2.63 2.68
CA CYS A 141 2.31 -2.93 3.95
C CYS A 141 1.77 -1.99 5.03
N ALA A 142 1.64 -2.51 6.24
CA ALA A 142 1.29 -1.71 7.42
C ALA A 142 2.02 -2.22 8.66
N GLY A 143 2.37 -1.32 9.58
CA GLY A 143 3.07 -1.70 10.79
C GLY A 143 3.46 -0.53 11.67
N VAL A 144 4.44 -0.76 12.53
CA VAL A 144 4.93 0.16 13.58
C VAL A 144 6.44 0.34 13.50
N GLY A 145 6.96 1.29 14.26
CA GLY A 145 8.39 1.58 14.38
C GLY A 145 8.88 2.52 13.29
N LEU A 146 10.09 2.30 12.78
CA LEU A 146 10.77 3.20 11.85
C LEU A 146 9.93 3.54 10.61
N LEU A 147 9.21 2.55 10.04
CA LEU A 147 8.35 2.76 8.88
C LEU A 147 7.25 3.77 9.16
N SER A 148 6.61 3.65 10.32
CA SER A 148 5.51 4.51 10.75
C SER A 148 6.01 5.89 11.17
N GLU A 149 7.15 5.97 11.82
CA GLU A 149 7.79 7.23 12.18
C GLU A 149 8.19 8.01 10.92
N ALA A 150 8.78 7.35 9.92
CA ALA A 150 9.15 7.99 8.66
C ALA A 150 7.92 8.50 7.89
N ALA A 151 6.85 7.70 7.80
CA ALA A 151 5.60 8.10 7.18
C ALA A 151 4.97 9.30 7.90
N TYR A 152 4.89 9.28 9.22
CA TYR A 152 4.35 10.38 10.01
C TYR A 152 5.17 11.66 9.89
N ARG A 153 6.51 11.56 9.94
CA ARG A 153 7.41 12.72 9.76
C ARG A 153 7.28 13.31 8.36
N ALA A 154 7.12 12.49 7.34
CA ALA A 154 6.89 12.94 5.97
C ALA A 154 5.67 13.87 5.85
N THR A 155 4.61 13.64 6.63
CA THR A 155 3.43 14.53 6.64
C THR A 155 3.71 15.91 7.24
N LYS A 156 4.78 16.06 8.02
CA LYS A 156 5.14 17.31 8.71
C LYS A 156 6.16 18.16 7.96
N ILE A 157 6.69 17.73 6.83
CA ILE A 157 7.67 18.45 6.02
C ILE A 157 6.97 19.04 4.79
N PRO A 158 6.53 20.32 4.82
CA PRO A 158 5.67 20.87 3.78
C PRO A 158 6.37 21.19 2.45
N LEU A 159 7.70 21.35 2.46
CA LEU A 159 8.46 21.84 1.29
C LEU A 159 8.96 20.75 0.34
N LEU A 160 9.00 19.49 0.76
CA LEU A 160 9.52 18.39 -0.06
C LEU A 160 8.40 17.45 -0.51
N LYS A 161 8.51 16.92 -1.73
CA LYS A 161 7.53 15.99 -2.32
C LYS A 161 8.22 14.79 -2.95
N GLY A 162 7.57 13.62 -2.87
CA GLY A 162 8.01 12.40 -3.55
C GLY A 162 9.12 11.64 -2.81
N SER A 163 9.94 10.90 -3.55
CA SER A 163 10.97 10.01 -3.00
C SER A 163 12.00 10.71 -2.12
N LEU A 164 12.34 11.98 -2.43
CA LEU A 164 13.28 12.76 -1.64
C LEU A 164 12.73 13.08 -0.24
N LEU A 165 11.42 13.34 -0.13
CA LEU A 165 10.75 13.54 1.16
C LEU A 165 10.86 12.30 2.05
N TYR A 166 10.57 11.13 1.50
CA TYR A 166 10.69 9.87 2.24
C TYR A 166 12.13 9.55 2.61
N ALA A 167 13.08 9.80 1.70
CA ALA A 167 14.51 9.60 1.98
C ALA A 167 15.01 10.51 3.11
N LEU A 168 14.63 11.79 3.12
CA LEU A 168 14.99 12.71 4.19
C LEU A 168 14.29 12.36 5.50
N SER A 169 13.01 12.01 5.46
CA SER A 169 12.27 11.58 6.65
C SER A 169 12.88 10.30 7.23
N ALA A 170 13.26 9.35 6.39
CA ALA A 170 13.99 8.15 6.81
C ALA A 170 15.34 8.51 7.43
N LEU A 171 16.11 9.40 6.81
CA LEU A 171 17.41 9.84 7.35
C LEU A 171 17.25 10.48 8.75
N ILE A 172 16.26 11.34 8.97
CA ILE A 172 15.96 11.93 10.26
C ILE A 172 15.61 10.84 11.28
N CYS A 173 14.82 9.84 10.88
CA CYS A 173 14.51 8.69 11.74
C CYS A 173 15.76 7.87 12.06
N PHE A 174 16.72 7.74 11.15
CA PHE A 174 17.99 7.04 11.40
C PHE A 174 18.89 7.77 12.39
N ILE A 175 18.89 9.10 12.43
CA ILE A 175 19.64 9.87 13.43
C ILE A 175 19.12 9.58 14.84
N ASN A 176 17.81 9.40 14.99
CA ASN A 176 17.11 9.11 16.25
C ASN A 176 16.69 7.64 16.40
N LEU A 177 17.40 6.73 15.72
CA LEU A 177 17.06 5.32 15.68
C LEU A 177 16.88 4.74 17.08
N LYS A 178 15.70 4.22 17.36
CA LYS A 178 15.37 3.51 18.61
C LYS A 178 14.61 2.24 18.31
N ASN A 179 15.02 1.16 18.94
CA ASN A 179 14.17 -0.02 19.06
C ASN A 179 13.07 0.27 20.08
N HIS A 180 11.88 -0.23 19.82
CA HIS A 180 10.75 -0.14 20.73
C HIS A 180 10.30 -1.52 21.15
N CYS A 181 9.79 -1.63 22.38
CA CYS A 181 9.24 -2.87 22.91
C CYS A 181 7.78 -3.03 22.49
N TYR A 182 7.47 -4.15 21.85
CA TYR A 182 6.12 -4.53 21.43
C TYR A 182 5.73 -5.88 22.01
N SER A 183 4.47 -6.04 22.38
CA SER A 183 3.85 -7.34 22.60
C SER A 183 3.26 -7.83 21.28
N LEU A 184 3.85 -8.86 20.69
CA LEU A 184 3.41 -9.47 19.43
C LEU A 184 2.71 -10.79 19.72
N THR A 185 1.44 -10.89 19.32
CA THR A 185 0.64 -12.11 19.41
C THR A 185 0.47 -12.73 18.04
N VAL A 186 0.94 -13.94 17.85
CA VAL A 186 0.80 -14.74 16.64
C VAL A 186 0.29 -16.13 17.03
N ASN A 187 -0.77 -16.60 16.37
CA ASN A 187 -1.38 -17.92 16.64
C ASN A 187 -1.68 -18.13 18.13
N GLY A 188 -2.21 -17.12 18.81
CA GLY A 188 -2.57 -17.16 20.23
C GLY A 188 -1.38 -17.08 21.20
N LYS A 189 -0.14 -17.04 20.73
CA LYS A 189 1.06 -16.93 21.56
C LYS A 189 1.58 -15.50 21.56
N THR A 190 1.69 -14.90 22.74
CA THR A 190 2.21 -13.53 22.91
C THR A 190 3.67 -13.59 23.38
N LYS A 191 4.51 -12.82 22.69
CA LYS A 191 5.92 -12.61 23.06
C LYS A 191 6.28 -11.13 22.99
N LYS A 192 7.15 -10.68 23.90
CA LYS A 192 7.75 -9.34 23.84
C LYS A 192 8.90 -9.35 22.84
N HIS A 193 8.91 -8.36 21.96
CA HIS A 193 9.98 -8.16 20.98
C HIS A 193 10.47 -6.72 21.05
N GLU A 194 11.76 -6.57 21.13
CA GLU A 194 12.41 -5.29 20.87
C GLU A 194 12.66 -5.19 19.38
N ALA A 195 11.97 -4.26 18.71
CA ALA A 195 12.02 -4.13 17.27
C ALA A 195 12.18 -2.67 16.82
N LEU A 196 12.98 -2.49 15.78
CA LEU A 196 13.09 -1.26 15.02
C LEU A 196 11.89 -1.08 14.09
N ILE A 197 11.45 -2.18 13.49
CA ILE A 197 10.29 -2.27 12.60
C ILE A 197 9.55 -3.57 12.87
N LEU A 198 8.21 -3.50 12.88
CA LEU A 198 7.34 -4.66 12.91
C LEU A 198 6.17 -4.36 11.96
N ALA A 199 6.03 -5.17 10.92
CA ALA A 199 5.08 -4.90 9.85
C ALA A 199 4.48 -6.18 9.27
N GLY A 200 3.22 -6.06 8.81
CA GLY A 200 2.57 -7.03 7.94
C GLY A 200 2.60 -6.54 6.50
N ALA A 201 2.84 -7.44 5.55
CA ALA A 201 2.79 -7.12 4.13
C ALA A 201 1.87 -8.09 3.37
N ALA A 202 0.97 -7.51 2.57
CA ALA A 202 0.15 -8.22 1.59
C ALA A 202 0.81 -8.24 0.22
N SER A 203 1.77 -7.35 -0.01
CA SER A 203 2.43 -7.03 -1.27
C SER A 203 3.96 -6.94 -1.08
N PRO A 204 4.74 -7.31 -2.09
CA PRO A 204 6.21 -7.25 -2.02
C PRO A 204 6.77 -5.83 -1.90
N TYR A 205 6.09 -4.84 -2.51
CA TYR A 205 6.61 -3.47 -2.64
C TYR A 205 5.84 -2.49 -1.77
N THR A 206 6.56 -1.52 -1.19
CA THR A 206 5.99 -0.36 -0.47
C THR A 206 6.97 0.82 -0.48
N GLY A 207 6.49 2.03 -0.16
CA GLY A 207 7.33 3.20 0.10
C GLY A 207 8.14 3.70 -1.08
N GLY A 208 7.62 3.54 -2.32
CA GLY A 208 8.25 4.08 -3.53
C GLY A 208 9.28 3.14 -4.17
N GLY A 209 9.05 1.85 -4.11
CA GLY A 209 9.86 0.83 -4.78
C GLY A 209 10.73 -0.03 -3.85
N MET A 210 10.62 0.14 -2.55
CA MET A 210 11.28 -0.75 -1.60
C MET A 210 10.68 -2.16 -1.70
N PHE A 211 11.51 -3.15 -1.95
CA PHE A 211 11.15 -4.57 -2.03
C PHE A 211 11.19 -5.20 -0.64
N ILE A 212 10.32 -4.67 0.25
CA ILE A 212 10.38 -4.93 1.71
C ILE A 212 9.96 -6.34 2.09
N ALA A 213 9.08 -6.97 1.33
CA ALA A 213 8.55 -8.30 1.62
C ALA A 213 8.56 -9.19 0.37
N PRO A 214 9.76 -9.64 -0.11
CA PRO A 214 9.90 -10.43 -1.33
C PRO A 214 8.99 -11.66 -1.38
N ASP A 215 8.72 -12.25 -0.22
CA ASP A 215 7.93 -13.46 -0.06
C ASP A 215 6.43 -13.22 0.19
N ALA A 216 5.96 -11.96 0.22
CA ALA A 216 4.59 -11.62 0.60
C ALA A 216 3.50 -12.36 -0.20
N ALA A 217 3.77 -12.67 -1.47
CA ALA A 217 2.82 -13.37 -2.34
C ALA A 217 3.01 -14.90 -2.40
N ARG A 218 4.01 -15.47 -1.71
CA ARG A 218 4.32 -16.91 -1.79
C ARG A 218 3.21 -17.80 -1.24
N ARG A 219 2.53 -17.35 -0.19
CA ARG A 219 1.42 -18.10 0.43
C ARG A 219 0.11 -17.38 0.22
N LYS A 220 -0.84 -18.03 -0.45
CA LYS A 220 -2.12 -17.42 -0.87
C LYS A 220 -2.94 -16.86 0.29
N ASN A 221 -2.98 -17.55 1.42
CA ASN A 221 -3.89 -17.26 2.54
C ASN A 221 -3.16 -16.71 3.77
N GLU A 222 -1.91 -16.28 3.62
CA GLU A 222 -1.11 -15.74 4.71
C GLU A 222 -0.46 -14.43 4.27
N LEU A 223 -0.40 -13.46 5.17
CA LEU A 223 0.40 -12.26 5.02
C LEU A 223 1.86 -12.55 5.43
N ASN A 224 2.75 -11.73 4.96
CA ASN A 224 4.14 -11.77 5.39
C ASN A 224 4.31 -10.92 6.64
N LEU A 225 4.78 -11.50 7.73
CA LEU A 225 5.12 -10.82 8.97
C LEU A 225 6.63 -10.60 9.00
N LEU A 226 7.03 -9.34 8.96
CA LEU A 226 8.42 -8.90 8.97
C LEU A 226 8.70 -8.12 10.25
N TYR A 227 9.76 -8.45 10.97
CA TYR A 227 10.29 -7.61 12.03
C TYR A 227 11.81 -7.63 12.07
N ALA A 228 12.40 -6.50 12.43
CA ALA A 228 13.83 -6.34 12.58
C ALA A 228 14.10 -5.61 13.90
N GLY A 229 15.05 -6.10 14.68
CA GLY A 229 15.42 -5.52 15.96
C GLY A 229 16.88 -5.80 16.33
N GLY A 230 17.34 -5.17 17.42
CA GLY A 230 18.72 -5.34 17.89
C GLY A 230 19.77 -4.75 16.94
N LEU A 231 19.39 -3.85 16.05
CA LEU A 231 20.26 -3.24 15.05
C LEU A 231 20.95 -1.99 15.60
N ARG A 232 22.26 -1.89 15.40
CA ARG A 232 23.01 -0.64 15.59
C ARG A 232 22.74 0.28 14.41
N ARG A 233 22.91 1.59 14.58
CA ARG A 233 22.62 2.61 13.56
C ARG A 233 23.27 2.33 12.21
N LEU A 234 24.55 1.99 12.21
CA LEU A 234 25.30 1.71 10.96
C LEU A 234 24.77 0.49 10.22
N ASP A 235 24.40 -0.57 10.97
CA ASP A 235 23.85 -1.79 10.39
C ASP A 235 22.45 -1.53 9.81
N ALA A 236 21.65 -0.71 10.47
CA ALA A 236 20.34 -0.31 9.99
C ALA A 236 20.42 0.50 8.67
N ILE A 237 21.43 1.40 8.52
CA ILE A 237 21.67 2.15 7.27
C ILE A 237 22.04 1.18 6.14
N LYS A 238 22.96 0.25 6.38
CA LYS A 238 23.34 -0.76 5.39
C LYS A 238 22.14 -1.63 4.99
N LEU A 239 21.32 -1.97 5.97
CA LEU A 239 20.12 -2.78 5.74
C LEU A 239 19.09 -2.03 4.88
N LEU A 240 18.94 -0.70 5.06
CA LEU A 240 18.05 0.13 4.25
C LEU A 240 18.41 0.06 2.75
N LEU A 241 19.70 0.07 2.41
CA LEU A 241 20.14 -0.05 1.01
C LEU A 241 19.75 -1.43 0.44
N LYS A 242 19.85 -2.48 1.27
CA LYS A 242 19.47 -3.84 0.87
C LYS A 242 17.96 -4.05 0.71
N VAL A 243 17.11 -3.16 1.27
CA VAL A 243 15.65 -3.24 1.11
C VAL A 243 15.23 -3.10 -0.36
N PHE A 244 15.94 -2.30 -1.16
CA PHE A 244 15.59 -2.12 -2.57
C PHE A 244 15.84 -3.37 -3.43
N SER A 245 16.82 -4.20 -3.06
CA SER A 245 17.09 -5.49 -3.71
C SER A 245 16.33 -6.66 -3.07
N GLY A 246 15.76 -6.47 -1.89
CA GLY A 246 15.12 -7.53 -1.11
C GLY A 246 16.09 -8.39 -0.29
N SER A 247 17.41 -8.19 -0.42
CA SER A 247 18.43 -9.01 0.27
C SER A 247 18.54 -8.72 1.79
N HIS A 248 17.81 -7.72 2.29
CA HIS A 248 17.71 -7.45 3.73
C HIS A 248 17.10 -8.61 4.53
N ILE A 249 16.26 -9.45 3.90
CA ILE A 249 15.63 -10.60 4.58
C ILE A 249 16.63 -11.69 4.98
N GLU A 250 17.83 -11.70 4.38
CA GLU A 250 18.91 -12.62 4.70
C GLU A 250 19.69 -12.20 5.97
N HIS A 251 19.45 -10.98 6.46
CA HIS A 251 20.18 -10.47 7.63
C HIS A 251 19.67 -11.13 8.91
N PRO A 252 20.56 -11.60 9.83
CA PRO A 252 20.17 -12.35 11.03
C PRO A 252 19.19 -11.60 11.96
N ALA A 253 19.28 -10.26 11.99
CA ALA A 253 18.38 -9.41 12.78
C ALA A 253 16.99 -9.25 12.14
N VAL A 254 16.77 -9.72 10.92
CA VAL A 254 15.48 -9.67 10.22
C VAL A 254 14.81 -11.03 10.32
N LYS A 255 13.58 -11.02 10.84
CA LYS A 255 12.72 -12.21 10.85
C LYS A 255 11.61 -12.00 9.83
N ASN A 256 11.50 -12.97 8.94
CA ASN A 256 10.56 -12.97 7.83
C ASN A 256 9.74 -14.26 7.88
N THR A 257 8.46 -14.15 8.27
CA THR A 257 7.58 -15.30 8.48
C THR A 257 6.21 -15.07 7.85
N HIS A 258 5.38 -16.10 7.81
CA HIS A 258 4.01 -15.99 7.28
C HIS A 258 3.00 -16.33 8.38
N THR A 259 1.88 -15.60 8.38
CA THR A 259 0.76 -15.83 9.29
C THR A 259 -0.56 -15.36 8.67
N LYS A 260 -1.67 -15.86 9.17
CA LYS A 260 -3.00 -15.38 8.77
C LYS A 260 -3.33 -14.01 9.37
N ASN A 261 -2.91 -13.83 10.62
CA ASN A 261 -3.10 -12.59 11.38
C ASN A 261 -2.08 -12.48 12.50
N PHE A 262 -1.92 -11.28 13.03
CA PHE A 262 -1.18 -11.01 14.25
C PHE A 262 -1.73 -9.76 14.94
N LYS A 263 -1.51 -9.65 16.24
CA LYS A 263 -1.85 -8.48 17.05
C LYS A 263 -0.58 -7.84 17.58
N VAL A 264 -0.54 -6.52 17.57
CA VAL A 264 0.55 -5.73 18.14
C VAL A 264 -0.01 -4.78 19.19
N GLU A 265 0.68 -4.73 20.32
CA GLU A 265 0.40 -3.82 21.43
C GLU A 265 1.70 -3.13 21.84
N ALA A 266 1.62 -1.86 22.22
CA ALA A 266 2.78 -1.15 22.76
C ALA A 266 3.11 -1.67 24.15
N ALA A 267 4.36 -2.08 24.39
CA ALA A 267 4.82 -2.47 25.72
C ALA A 267 5.26 -1.26 26.56
N SER A 268 5.39 -0.07 25.97
CA SER A 268 5.73 1.18 26.66
C SER A 268 4.88 2.34 26.12
N LYS A 269 4.54 3.30 27.00
CA LYS A 269 3.79 4.51 26.62
C LYS A 269 4.70 5.55 25.95
N ASN A 270 5.21 5.24 24.75
CA ASN A 270 5.94 6.19 23.93
C ASN A 270 5.13 6.48 22.66
N ARG A 271 4.94 7.75 22.31
CA ARG A 271 4.19 8.15 21.12
C ARG A 271 4.68 7.46 19.84
N TRP A 272 5.99 7.39 19.66
CA TRP A 272 6.59 6.82 18.45
C TRP A 272 6.43 5.29 18.35
N SER A 273 6.30 4.60 19.49
CA SER A 273 6.02 3.17 19.52
C SER A 273 4.57 2.84 19.24
N SER A 274 3.62 3.79 19.40
CA SER A 274 2.18 3.54 19.24
C SER A 274 1.67 3.79 17.82
N ILE A 275 2.37 4.59 17.02
CA ILE A 275 1.91 4.98 15.68
C ILE A 275 1.91 3.79 14.73
N VAL A 276 0.75 3.53 14.11
CA VAL A 276 0.57 2.55 13.04
C VAL A 276 0.40 3.29 11.72
N SER A 277 1.21 2.95 10.72
CA SER A 277 1.09 3.48 9.37
C SER A 277 0.97 2.36 8.35
N GLY A 278 0.34 2.63 7.22
CA GLY A 278 0.25 1.73 6.08
C GLY A 278 0.19 2.52 4.77
N ASP A 279 0.79 1.98 3.72
CA ASP A 279 0.86 2.61 2.39
C ASP A 279 1.42 4.06 2.42
N GLY A 280 2.25 4.40 3.42
CA GLY A 280 2.81 5.73 3.61
C GLY A 280 1.93 6.72 4.36
N GLU A 281 0.79 6.30 4.91
CA GLU A 281 -0.17 7.15 5.64
C GLU A 281 -0.32 6.70 7.10
N TYR A 282 -0.63 7.65 7.99
CA TYR A 282 -1.04 7.34 9.37
C TYR A 282 -2.42 6.69 9.37
N LEU A 283 -2.55 5.53 10.02
CA LEU A 283 -3.80 4.77 10.08
C LEU A 283 -4.44 4.77 11.47
N GLY A 284 -3.67 4.90 12.54
CA GLY A 284 -4.14 4.87 13.91
C GLY A 284 -3.03 4.59 14.91
N ASP A 285 -3.41 4.32 16.16
CA ASP A 285 -2.48 3.96 17.23
C ASP A 285 -2.76 2.55 17.76
N LEU A 286 -1.70 1.92 18.31
CA LEU A 286 -1.82 0.62 18.96
C LEU A 286 -2.84 0.63 20.11
N PRO A 287 -3.53 -0.47 20.39
CA PRO A 287 -3.34 -1.80 19.78
C PRO A 287 -3.97 -1.95 18.40
N VAL A 288 -3.39 -2.82 17.58
CA VAL A 288 -3.93 -3.17 16.27
C VAL A 288 -3.85 -4.68 16.02
N GLN A 289 -4.91 -5.25 15.45
CA GLN A 289 -4.88 -6.56 14.84
C GLN A 289 -4.80 -6.42 13.33
N ILE A 290 -3.85 -7.13 12.71
CA ILE A 290 -3.62 -7.11 11.27
C ILE A 290 -3.89 -8.50 10.72
N SER A 291 -4.72 -8.58 9.69
CA SER A 291 -5.08 -9.83 9.01
C SER A 291 -5.08 -9.67 7.49
N LEU A 292 -4.92 -10.78 6.78
CA LEU A 292 -4.99 -10.78 5.32
C LEU A 292 -6.45 -10.74 4.86
N GLY A 293 -6.77 -9.81 3.97
CA GLY A 293 -8.00 -9.78 3.16
C GLY A 293 -7.71 -10.15 1.71
N ILE A 294 -8.69 -10.78 1.06
CA ILE A 294 -8.62 -11.13 -0.37
C ILE A 294 -9.96 -10.75 -1.01
N LYS A 295 -9.90 -9.95 -2.05
CA LYS A 295 -11.08 -9.54 -2.85
C LYS A 295 -10.75 -9.60 -4.35
N PRO A 296 -11.76 -9.85 -5.23
CA PRO A 296 -11.60 -9.76 -6.66
C PRO A 296 -11.28 -8.34 -7.13
#